data_511b16f3d5b15e90347e6bfd1c8dd8d4
#
_entry.id   511b16f3d5b15e90347e6bfd1c8dd8d4
#
_cell.length_a   1.000
_cell.length_b   1.000
_cell.length_c   1.000
_cell.angle_alpha   90.00
_cell.angle_beta   90.00
_cell.angle_gamma   90.00
#
_symmetry.space_group_name_H-M   'P 1'
#
loop_
_entity.id
_entity.type
_entity.pdbx_description
1 polymer ?
#
loop_
_entity_poly.entity_id
_entity_poly.type
_entity_poly.pdbx_seq_one_letter_code
_entity_poly.pdbx_strand_id
1 'polypeptide(L)'
;RESVKQPVRISRCSTRRPCGTVQRALKNLVSAGLIVRKAGVGTIVAPWRRELENPLHTRFFDKHGNVLPVYTEVLSRRRESSPGPWQDFLQSDPNTLVIKRRLIIERPKEEGGDFCYYNHFYFDASKFPVFKTVSKRELNGVNFKRRMAEEFGLVLTRVTNHMSIYPATTEIAAALNIDAGTPLIRQRVYAYSMEGPLYYQDYWIPPEVPEIVIDTALENLADI
;
A
#
# COMPACT_ATOMS: atom_id res chain seq x y z
N ARG A 1 -25.95 -7.11 -4.98
CA ARG A 1 -26.34 -7.87 -3.76
C ARG A 1 -25.10 -7.97 -2.88
N GLU A 2 -25.00 -7.09 -1.90
CA GLU A 2 -23.95 -7.09 -0.89
C GLU A 2 -24.07 -8.37 -0.06
N SER A 3 -23.07 -9.21 -0.13
CA SER A 3 -22.90 -10.31 0.81
C SER A 3 -22.33 -9.72 2.10
N VAL A 4 -23.21 -9.35 3.02
CA VAL A 4 -22.86 -9.03 4.42
C VAL A 4 -22.25 -10.31 5.01
N LYS A 5 -20.92 -10.37 5.11
CA LYS A 5 -20.22 -11.46 5.81
C LYS A 5 -20.57 -11.37 7.28
N GLN A 6 -21.45 -12.26 7.75
CA GLN A 6 -21.78 -12.42 9.15
C GLN A 6 -20.51 -12.64 9.99
N PRO A 7 -20.42 -12.03 11.20
CA PRO A 7 -19.29 -12.27 12.09
C PRO A 7 -19.28 -13.75 12.50
N VAL A 8 -18.19 -14.43 12.23
CA VAL A 8 -17.96 -15.80 12.73
C VAL A 8 -17.77 -15.69 14.23
N ARG A 9 -18.84 -15.94 15.00
CA ARG A 9 -18.74 -16.12 16.44
C ARG A 9 -18.05 -17.46 16.71
N ILE A 10 -16.82 -17.41 17.21
CA ILE A 10 -16.18 -18.57 17.81
C ILE A 10 -16.90 -18.80 19.14
N SER A 11 -17.90 -19.69 19.14
CA SER A 11 -18.59 -20.11 20.35
C SER A 11 -17.63 -20.84 21.28
N ARG A 12 -17.88 -20.75 22.59
CA ARG A 12 -17.09 -21.41 23.63
C ARG A 12 -16.84 -22.87 23.28
N CYS A 13 -15.58 -23.17 23.22
CA CYS A 13 -14.87 -24.41 23.01
C CYS A 13 -15.68 -25.72 23.23
N SER A 14 -16.00 -26.40 22.14
CA SER A 14 -16.32 -27.83 22.15
C SER A 14 -15.10 -28.72 21.81
N THR A 15 -13.89 -28.13 21.73
CA THR A 15 -12.66 -28.87 21.46
C THR A 15 -12.00 -29.31 22.77
N ARG A 16 -11.65 -30.61 22.89
CA ARG A 16 -10.92 -31.22 24.01
C ARG A 16 -9.48 -30.70 24.20
N ARG A 17 -9.18 -29.49 23.77
CA ARG A 17 -7.83 -28.87 23.89
C ARG A 17 -7.76 -27.94 25.10
N PRO A 18 -6.62 -27.91 25.83
CA PRO A 18 -6.42 -27.02 26.94
C PRO A 18 -6.68 -25.57 26.54
N CYS A 19 -7.40 -24.81 27.35
CA CYS A 19 -7.82 -23.41 27.08
C CYS A 19 -6.59 -22.51 26.77
N GLY A 20 -5.44 -22.77 27.37
CA GLY A 20 -4.19 -22.06 27.11
C GLY A 20 -3.65 -22.20 25.69
N THR A 21 -3.83 -23.37 25.06
CA THR A 21 -3.39 -23.61 23.68
C THR A 21 -4.23 -22.79 22.68
N VAL A 22 -5.54 -22.72 22.92
CA VAL A 22 -6.45 -21.93 22.08
C VAL A 22 -6.17 -20.43 22.24
N GLN A 23 -5.92 -19.96 23.46
CA GLN A 23 -5.57 -18.56 23.70
C GLN A 23 -4.23 -18.19 23.07
N ARG A 24 -3.23 -19.07 23.13
CA ARG A 24 -1.94 -18.85 22.47
C ARG A 24 -2.08 -18.77 20.94
N ALA A 25 -2.86 -19.70 20.36
CA ALA A 25 -3.17 -19.65 18.93
C ALA A 25 -3.89 -18.36 18.53
N LEU A 26 -4.89 -17.91 19.30
CA LEU A 26 -5.58 -16.66 19.07
C LEU A 26 -4.65 -15.43 19.21
N LYS A 27 -3.72 -15.42 20.19
CA LYS A 27 -2.70 -14.38 20.29
C LYS A 27 -1.81 -14.35 19.04
N ASN A 28 -1.35 -15.51 18.57
CA ASN A 28 -0.54 -15.58 17.35
C ASN A 28 -1.31 -15.08 16.12
N LEU A 29 -2.61 -15.41 16.02
CA LEU A 29 -3.47 -14.91 14.95
C LEU A 29 -3.69 -13.39 15.02
N VAL A 30 -3.81 -12.83 16.23
CA VAL A 30 -3.89 -11.37 16.42
C VAL A 30 -2.56 -10.73 16.03
N SER A 31 -1.42 -11.25 16.50
CA SER A 31 -0.08 -10.75 16.14
C SER A 31 0.20 -10.85 14.64
N ALA A 32 -0.33 -11.90 13.99
CA ALA A 32 -0.27 -12.05 12.54
C ALA A 32 -1.28 -11.17 11.79
N GLY A 33 -2.10 -10.36 12.50
CA GLY A 33 -3.13 -9.52 11.91
C GLY A 33 -4.25 -10.28 11.18
N LEU A 34 -4.47 -11.55 11.54
CA LEU A 34 -5.50 -12.39 10.91
C LEU A 34 -6.86 -12.26 11.59
N ILE A 35 -6.87 -11.88 12.86
CA ILE A 35 -8.08 -11.62 13.64
C ILE A 35 -7.89 -10.36 14.48
N VAL A 36 -8.99 -9.68 14.78
CA VAL A 36 -9.04 -8.49 15.64
C VAL A 36 -10.00 -8.73 16.77
N ARG A 37 -9.64 -8.30 17.98
CA ARG A 37 -10.52 -8.30 19.15
C ARG A 37 -11.20 -6.92 19.27
N LYS A 38 -12.52 -6.88 19.16
CA LYS A 38 -13.31 -5.65 19.37
C LYS A 38 -14.14 -5.82 20.64
N ALA A 39 -14.03 -4.84 21.55
CA ALA A 39 -14.84 -4.80 22.76
C ALA A 39 -16.35 -4.82 22.39
N GLY A 40 -17.16 -5.64 23.08
CA GLY A 40 -18.59 -5.81 22.81
C GLY A 40 -18.94 -6.65 21.57
N VAL A 41 -18.02 -6.84 20.62
CA VAL A 41 -18.26 -7.59 19.37
C VAL A 41 -17.62 -8.98 19.41
N GLY A 42 -16.48 -9.11 20.12
CA GLY A 42 -15.72 -10.35 20.22
C GLY A 42 -14.50 -10.38 19.29
N THR A 43 -14.09 -11.60 18.90
CA THR A 43 -13.00 -11.81 17.95
C THR A 43 -13.57 -12.00 16.55
N ILE A 44 -13.18 -11.14 15.64
CA ILE A 44 -13.58 -11.20 14.24
C ILE A 44 -12.36 -11.47 13.36
N VAL A 45 -12.58 -12.08 12.20
CA VAL A 45 -11.52 -12.18 11.18
C VAL A 45 -11.13 -10.76 10.80
N ALA A 46 -9.83 -10.44 10.92
CA ALA A 46 -9.36 -9.13 10.53
C ALA A 46 -9.76 -8.87 9.08
N PRO A 47 -10.17 -7.66 8.74
CA PRO A 47 -10.30 -7.28 7.34
C PRO A 47 -9.00 -7.70 6.66
N TRP A 48 -9.08 -8.33 5.49
CA TRP A 48 -7.90 -8.75 4.73
C TRP A 48 -7.03 -7.55 4.29
N ARG A 49 -7.57 -6.34 4.46
CA ARG A 49 -6.92 -5.06 4.22
C ARG A 49 -6.20 -4.60 5.49
N ARG A 50 -4.91 -4.30 5.37
CA ARG A 50 -4.14 -3.58 6.38
C ARG A 50 -4.05 -2.12 5.94
N GLU A 51 -4.36 -1.21 6.84
CA GLU A 51 -4.17 0.21 6.63
C GLU A 51 -2.69 0.50 6.41
N LEU A 52 -2.42 1.37 5.44
CA LEU A 52 -1.07 1.86 5.17
C LEU A 52 -0.72 2.92 6.21
N GLU A 53 0.21 2.61 7.08
CA GLU A 53 0.70 3.58 8.05
C GLU A 53 1.39 4.76 7.35
N ASN A 54 0.99 5.98 7.69
CA ASN A 54 1.59 7.25 7.24
C ASN A 54 1.91 7.31 5.73
N PRO A 55 0.92 7.45 4.83
CA PRO A 55 1.17 7.64 3.40
C PRO A 55 1.94 8.95 3.18
N LEU A 56 3.17 8.87 2.64
CA LEU A 56 4.09 10.01 2.57
C LEU A 56 3.93 10.89 1.33
N HIS A 57 3.50 10.35 0.18
CA HIS A 57 3.56 11.12 -1.08
C HIS A 57 2.21 11.59 -1.59
N THR A 58 1.14 10.96 -1.17
CA THR A 58 -0.20 11.26 -1.67
C THR A 58 -1.17 10.99 -0.55
N ARG A 59 -1.83 12.03 -0.09
CA ARG A 59 -2.86 11.97 0.96
C ARG A 59 -4.18 12.43 0.38
N PHE A 60 -5.24 11.85 0.89
CA PHE A 60 -6.61 12.20 0.57
C PHE A 60 -7.32 12.60 1.86
N PHE A 61 -8.20 13.58 1.77
CA PHE A 61 -8.89 14.13 2.92
C PHE A 61 -10.40 14.02 2.72
N ASP A 62 -11.12 13.87 3.83
CA ASP A 62 -12.57 14.05 3.86
C ASP A 62 -12.93 15.55 3.84
N LYS A 63 -14.23 15.86 3.74
CA LYS A 63 -14.73 17.24 3.77
C LYS A 63 -14.47 17.98 5.09
N HIS A 64 -14.05 17.29 6.14
CA HIS A 64 -13.71 17.86 7.43
C HIS A 64 -12.20 18.05 7.63
N GLY A 65 -11.39 17.69 6.63
CA GLY A 65 -9.92 17.80 6.67
C GLY A 65 -9.23 16.65 7.39
N ASN A 66 -9.92 15.54 7.66
CA ASN A 66 -9.28 14.35 8.22
C ASN A 66 -8.66 13.50 7.11
N VAL A 67 -7.49 12.93 7.36
CA VAL A 67 -6.83 12.02 6.42
C VAL A 67 -7.65 10.74 6.28
N LEU A 68 -7.97 10.37 5.04
CA LEU A 68 -8.70 9.15 4.73
C LEU A 68 -7.78 7.92 4.86
N PRO A 69 -8.29 6.81 5.44
CA PRO A 69 -7.54 5.57 5.55
C PRO A 69 -7.19 4.99 4.17
N VAL A 70 -5.95 4.51 4.03
CA VAL A 70 -5.43 3.89 2.82
C VAL A 70 -5.11 2.43 3.08
N TYR A 71 -5.61 1.54 2.24
CA TYR A 71 -5.31 0.12 2.29
C TYR A 71 -4.54 -0.29 1.04
N THR A 72 -3.56 -1.18 1.17
CA THR A 72 -2.78 -1.63 0.02
C THR A 72 -2.99 -3.10 -0.26
N GLU A 73 -3.11 -3.43 -1.54
CA GLU A 73 -3.15 -4.79 -2.05
C GLU A 73 -2.01 -4.99 -3.05
N VAL A 74 -1.09 -5.88 -2.75
CA VAL A 74 0.01 -6.24 -3.66
C VAL A 74 -0.51 -7.22 -4.71
N LEU A 75 -0.65 -6.76 -5.93
CA LEU A 75 -1.14 -7.55 -7.07
C LEU A 75 -0.03 -8.44 -7.63
N SER A 76 1.15 -7.87 -7.86
CA SER A 76 2.29 -8.61 -8.38
C SER A 76 3.62 -8.08 -7.86
N ARG A 77 4.63 -8.95 -7.92
CA ARG A 77 6.02 -8.63 -7.67
C ARG A 77 6.86 -9.40 -8.68
N ARG A 78 7.69 -8.69 -9.43
CA ARG A 78 8.54 -9.32 -10.44
C ARG A 78 9.81 -8.49 -10.70
N ARG A 79 10.80 -9.10 -11.32
CA ARG A 79 11.87 -8.35 -11.96
C ARG A 79 11.31 -7.56 -13.13
N GLU A 80 11.83 -6.35 -13.30
CA GLU A 80 11.44 -5.49 -14.42
C GLU A 80 12.61 -5.42 -15.42
N SER A 81 12.33 -5.88 -16.62
CA SER A 81 13.29 -5.90 -17.73
C SER A 81 12.88 -4.99 -18.89
N SER A 82 11.66 -4.43 -18.83
CA SER A 82 11.18 -3.52 -19.86
C SER A 82 11.86 -2.15 -19.71
N PRO A 83 12.16 -1.44 -20.80
CA PRO A 83 12.70 -0.09 -20.70
C PRO A 83 11.67 0.88 -20.12
N GLY A 84 12.17 1.85 -19.35
CA GLY A 84 11.33 2.89 -18.75
C GLY A 84 12.11 3.90 -17.92
N PRO A 85 11.47 4.96 -17.45
CA PRO A 85 12.13 6.04 -16.69
C PRO A 85 12.86 5.58 -15.43
N TRP A 86 12.43 4.46 -14.84
CA TRP A 86 13.10 3.85 -13.68
C TRP A 86 14.48 3.31 -14.02
N GLN A 87 14.71 2.84 -15.25
CA GLN A 87 15.99 2.24 -15.68
C GLN A 87 17.12 3.27 -15.64
N ASP A 88 16.92 4.40 -16.29
CA ASP A 88 17.90 5.49 -16.32
C ASP A 88 18.09 6.09 -14.92
N PHE A 89 17.00 6.16 -14.15
CA PHE A 89 17.01 6.74 -12.82
C PHE A 89 17.72 5.85 -11.79
N LEU A 90 17.34 4.58 -11.69
CA LEU A 90 17.87 3.66 -10.66
C LEU A 90 19.22 3.07 -11.04
N GLN A 91 19.50 2.92 -12.32
CA GLN A 91 20.73 2.28 -12.87
C GLN A 91 21.01 0.91 -12.22
N SER A 92 19.97 0.16 -11.95
CA SER A 92 20.01 -1.10 -11.18
C SER A 92 19.72 -2.34 -12.00
N ASP A 93 19.65 -2.24 -13.34
CA ASP A 93 19.49 -3.41 -14.20
C ASP A 93 20.71 -4.37 -14.06
N PRO A 94 20.51 -5.69 -13.95
CA PRO A 94 19.24 -6.43 -14.00
C PRO A 94 18.51 -6.59 -12.65
N ASN A 95 18.85 -5.82 -11.65
CA ASN A 95 18.33 -5.98 -10.28
C ASN A 95 17.07 -5.18 -9.99
N THR A 96 16.55 -4.42 -10.96
CA THR A 96 15.28 -3.68 -10.77
C THR A 96 14.14 -4.62 -10.47
N LEU A 97 13.47 -4.42 -9.34
CA LEU A 97 12.24 -5.09 -8.95
C LEU A 97 11.08 -4.11 -9.00
N VAL A 98 9.93 -4.56 -9.53
CA VAL A 98 8.67 -3.81 -9.45
C VAL A 98 7.67 -4.54 -8.56
N ILE A 99 7.05 -3.79 -7.65
CA ILE A 99 5.87 -4.22 -6.89
C ILE A 99 4.69 -3.38 -7.36
N LYS A 100 3.70 -4.05 -7.96
CA LYS A 100 2.47 -3.43 -8.42
C LYS A 100 1.40 -3.55 -7.35
N ARG A 101 0.78 -2.43 -6.98
CA ARG A 101 -0.19 -2.35 -5.90
C ARG A 101 -1.45 -1.62 -6.32
N ARG A 102 -2.59 -2.07 -5.82
CA ARG A 102 -3.82 -1.30 -5.77
C ARG A 102 -3.93 -0.69 -4.37
N LEU A 103 -4.15 0.60 -4.31
CA LEU A 103 -4.38 1.33 -3.07
C LEU A 103 -5.85 1.70 -3.03
N ILE A 104 -6.50 1.40 -1.92
CA ILE A 104 -7.94 1.56 -1.72
C ILE A 104 -8.10 2.60 -0.63
N ILE A 105 -8.81 3.67 -0.94
CA ILE A 105 -9.13 4.75 -0.01
C ILE A 105 -10.53 4.50 0.51
N GLU A 106 -10.65 4.33 1.81
CA GLU A 106 -11.95 4.22 2.46
C GLU A 106 -12.53 5.62 2.67
N ARG A 107 -13.67 5.87 2.05
CA ARG A 107 -14.37 7.17 2.11
C ARG A 107 -15.84 6.97 2.44
N PRO A 108 -16.45 7.88 3.22
CA PRO A 108 -17.88 7.83 3.53
C PRO A 108 -18.74 7.74 2.27
N LYS A 109 -19.83 6.96 2.32
CA LYS A 109 -20.75 6.78 1.18
C LYS A 109 -21.37 8.08 0.71
N GLU A 110 -21.69 8.97 1.64
CA GLU A 110 -22.22 10.32 1.38
C GLU A 110 -21.23 11.24 0.66
N GLU A 111 -19.95 10.88 0.65
CA GLU A 111 -18.89 11.60 -0.06
C GLU A 111 -18.47 10.89 -1.36
N GLY A 112 -19.22 9.87 -1.78
CA GLY A 112 -19.00 9.10 -3.00
C GLY A 112 -18.47 7.68 -2.79
N GLY A 113 -18.18 7.28 -1.53
CA GLY A 113 -17.70 5.93 -1.20
C GLY A 113 -16.24 5.69 -1.56
N ASP A 114 -15.79 4.46 -1.33
CA ASP A 114 -14.41 4.03 -1.58
C ASP A 114 -13.97 4.24 -3.02
N PHE A 115 -12.71 4.58 -3.21
CA PHE A 115 -12.09 4.62 -4.54
C PHE A 115 -10.70 3.98 -4.51
N CYS A 116 -10.16 3.68 -5.69
CA CYS A 116 -8.87 3.03 -5.82
C CYS A 116 -7.93 3.84 -6.69
N TYR A 117 -6.65 3.75 -6.43
CA TYR A 117 -5.61 4.14 -7.37
C TYR A 117 -4.56 3.04 -7.50
N TYR A 118 -3.82 3.04 -8.61
CA TYR A 118 -2.85 2.01 -8.95
C TYR A 118 -1.44 2.55 -8.83
N ASN A 119 -0.50 1.71 -8.37
CA ASN A 119 0.88 2.09 -8.15
C ASN A 119 1.85 1.01 -8.59
N HIS A 120 2.91 1.43 -9.28
CA HIS A 120 4.11 0.64 -9.49
C HIS A 120 5.25 1.22 -8.65
N PHE A 121 5.88 0.40 -7.85
CA PHE A 121 7.00 0.76 -7.00
C PHE A 121 8.25 0.04 -7.50
N TYR A 122 9.23 0.78 -8.01
CA TYR A 122 10.47 0.27 -8.58
C TYR A 122 11.65 0.60 -7.69
N PHE A 123 12.54 -0.36 -7.47
CA PHE A 123 13.73 -0.19 -6.65
C PHE A 123 14.80 -1.24 -7.00
N ASP A 124 16.02 -1.00 -6.54
CA ASP A 124 17.12 -1.96 -6.64
C ASP A 124 16.95 -3.07 -5.60
N ALA A 125 16.63 -4.26 -6.06
CA ALA A 125 16.41 -5.42 -5.22
C ALA A 125 17.70 -6.02 -4.63
N SER A 126 18.87 -5.57 -5.04
CA SER A 126 20.15 -5.93 -4.40
C SER A 126 20.32 -5.16 -3.08
N LYS A 127 19.86 -3.90 -3.05
CA LYS A 127 19.86 -3.07 -1.85
C LYS A 127 18.78 -3.49 -0.82
N PHE A 128 17.65 -4.05 -1.29
CA PHE A 128 16.49 -4.38 -0.45
C PHE A 128 16.05 -5.84 -0.60
N PRO A 129 16.88 -6.82 -0.20
CA PRO A 129 16.60 -8.25 -0.42
C PRO A 129 15.33 -8.73 0.28
N VAL A 130 14.92 -8.11 1.38
CA VAL A 130 13.72 -8.45 2.13
C VAL A 130 12.46 -8.42 1.26
N PHE A 131 12.36 -7.46 0.33
CA PHE A 131 11.22 -7.37 -0.58
C PHE A 131 11.16 -8.50 -1.62
N LYS A 132 12.22 -9.31 -1.77
CA LYS A 132 12.21 -10.52 -2.60
C LYS A 132 11.60 -11.71 -1.89
N THR A 133 11.79 -11.82 -0.56
CA THR A 133 11.52 -13.04 0.23
C THR A 133 10.18 -12.98 0.94
N VAL A 134 9.78 -11.82 1.44
CA VAL A 134 8.51 -11.62 2.15
C VAL A 134 7.32 -11.92 1.24
N SER A 135 6.29 -12.59 1.76
CA SER A 135 5.10 -12.91 0.96
C SER A 135 4.34 -11.64 0.54
N LYS A 136 3.60 -11.70 -0.57
CA LYS A 136 2.77 -10.57 -1.02
C LYS A 136 1.77 -10.12 0.05
N ARG A 137 1.23 -11.07 0.82
CA ARG A 137 0.28 -10.80 1.89
C ARG A 137 0.90 -10.01 3.03
N GLU A 138 2.14 -10.30 3.38
CA GLU A 138 2.88 -9.57 4.41
C GLU A 138 3.30 -8.16 3.95
N LEU A 139 3.35 -7.92 2.64
CA LEU A 139 3.61 -6.60 2.07
C LEU A 139 2.36 -5.69 2.03
N ASN A 140 1.15 -6.24 2.26
CA ASN A 140 -0.06 -5.43 2.34
C ASN A 140 -0.03 -4.55 3.60
N GLY A 141 -0.36 -3.27 3.46
CA GLY A 141 -0.32 -2.27 4.53
C GLY A 141 1.09 -1.83 4.95
N VAL A 142 2.15 -2.36 4.31
CA VAL A 142 3.53 -1.97 4.64
C VAL A 142 3.89 -0.66 3.95
N ASN A 143 4.36 0.29 4.73
CA ASN A 143 5.03 1.48 4.22
C ASN A 143 6.47 1.11 3.83
N PHE A 144 6.71 0.90 2.52
CA PHE A 144 8.02 0.47 2.01
C PHE A 144 9.14 1.47 2.32
N LYS A 145 8.83 2.76 2.35
CA LYS A 145 9.80 3.83 2.62
C LYS A 145 10.26 3.79 4.06
N ARG A 146 9.30 3.66 4.99
CA ARG A 146 9.59 3.46 6.41
C ARG A 146 10.42 2.20 6.62
N ARG A 147 10.04 1.11 5.98
CA ARG A 147 10.79 -0.15 6.06
C ARG A 147 12.22 -0.02 5.50
N MET A 148 12.41 0.73 4.42
CA MET A 148 13.75 1.03 3.89
C MET A 148 14.58 1.85 4.88
N ALA A 149 13.98 2.82 5.57
CA ALA A 149 14.66 3.60 6.60
C ALA A 149 15.01 2.75 7.84
N GLU A 150 14.05 1.99 8.38
CA GLU A 150 14.23 1.20 9.61
C GLU A 150 15.19 0.02 9.44
N GLU A 151 15.09 -0.73 8.33
CA GLU A 151 15.89 -1.95 8.15
C GLU A 151 17.24 -1.70 7.45
N PHE A 152 17.37 -0.63 6.66
CA PHE A 152 18.57 -0.37 5.87
C PHE A 152 19.19 1.01 6.12
N GLY A 153 18.64 1.81 7.04
CA GLY A 153 19.16 3.14 7.38
C GLY A 153 19.06 4.17 6.25
N LEU A 154 18.30 3.89 5.19
CA LEU A 154 18.22 4.76 4.02
C LEU A 154 17.08 5.75 4.15
N VAL A 155 17.43 6.97 4.53
CA VAL A 155 16.50 8.08 4.74
C VAL A 155 16.30 8.85 3.44
N LEU A 156 15.04 9.19 3.17
CA LEU A 156 14.64 10.01 2.04
C LEU A 156 15.12 11.45 2.23
N THR A 157 15.87 12.00 1.27
CA THR A 157 16.41 13.36 1.35
C THR A 157 15.78 14.32 0.35
N ARG A 158 15.29 13.82 -0.78
CA ARG A 158 14.66 14.62 -1.82
C ARG A 158 13.62 13.80 -2.58
N VAL A 159 12.52 14.45 -2.94
CA VAL A 159 11.50 13.89 -3.81
C VAL A 159 11.20 14.88 -4.93
N THR A 160 11.11 14.37 -6.16
CA THR A 160 10.63 15.13 -7.32
C THR A 160 9.36 14.48 -7.85
N ASN A 161 8.31 15.26 -8.01
CA ASN A 161 7.03 14.80 -8.53
C ASN A 161 6.79 15.37 -9.93
N HIS A 162 6.43 14.52 -10.88
CA HIS A 162 5.98 14.91 -12.20
C HIS A 162 4.52 14.51 -12.37
N MET A 163 3.65 15.45 -12.69
CA MET A 163 2.22 15.22 -12.91
C MET A 163 1.87 15.32 -14.38
N SER A 164 1.02 14.44 -14.88
CA SER A 164 0.50 14.50 -16.25
C SER A 164 -0.86 13.79 -16.32
N ILE A 165 -1.60 14.06 -17.40
CA ILE A 165 -2.77 13.26 -17.74
C ILE A 165 -2.29 12.07 -18.60
N TYR A 166 -2.83 10.89 -18.31
CA TYR A 166 -2.42 9.65 -18.97
C TYR A 166 -3.65 8.75 -19.21
N PRO A 167 -3.88 8.25 -20.42
CA PRO A 167 -4.98 7.35 -20.67
C PRO A 167 -4.72 5.98 -20.03
N ALA A 168 -5.72 5.39 -19.39
CA ALA A 168 -5.61 4.07 -18.80
C ALA A 168 -5.26 3.02 -19.88
N THR A 169 -4.14 2.32 -19.71
CA THR A 169 -3.85 1.12 -20.50
C THR A 169 -4.75 -0.02 -20.07
N THR A 170 -4.84 -1.09 -20.87
CA THR A 170 -5.62 -2.29 -20.52
C THR A 170 -5.24 -2.87 -19.15
N GLU A 171 -3.93 -2.87 -18.80
CA GLU A 171 -3.46 -3.33 -17.50
C GLU A 171 -3.98 -2.45 -16.36
N ILE A 172 -3.84 -1.12 -16.52
CA ILE A 172 -4.25 -0.16 -15.49
C ILE A 172 -5.77 -0.17 -15.32
N ALA A 173 -6.49 -0.22 -16.44
CA ALA A 173 -7.95 -0.30 -16.47
C ALA A 173 -8.47 -1.53 -15.71
N ALA A 174 -7.88 -2.70 -15.96
CA ALA A 174 -8.22 -3.93 -15.25
C ALA A 174 -7.90 -3.84 -13.74
N ALA A 175 -6.77 -3.23 -13.37
CA ALA A 175 -6.39 -3.06 -11.96
C ALA A 175 -7.32 -2.12 -11.19
N LEU A 176 -7.88 -1.11 -11.86
CA LEU A 176 -8.77 -0.11 -11.28
C LEU A 176 -10.25 -0.41 -11.48
N ASN A 177 -10.59 -1.40 -12.31
CA ASN A 177 -11.96 -1.73 -12.74
C ASN A 177 -12.67 -0.54 -13.42
N ILE A 178 -11.98 0.06 -14.40
CA ILE A 178 -12.44 1.17 -15.24
C ILE A 178 -12.25 0.81 -16.72
N ASP A 179 -12.75 1.64 -17.63
CA ASP A 179 -12.56 1.44 -19.07
C ASP A 179 -11.15 1.84 -19.51
N ALA A 180 -10.58 1.09 -20.48
CA ALA A 180 -9.34 1.47 -21.13
C ALA A 180 -9.51 2.80 -21.87
N GLY A 181 -8.48 3.66 -21.81
CA GLY A 181 -8.52 5.01 -22.36
C GLY A 181 -9.07 6.07 -21.40
N THR A 182 -9.66 5.68 -20.26
CA THR A 182 -10.10 6.64 -19.24
C THR A 182 -8.92 7.56 -18.85
N PRO A 183 -9.11 8.90 -18.88
CA PRO A 183 -8.07 9.83 -18.45
C PRO A 183 -7.76 9.66 -16.96
N LEU A 184 -6.50 9.53 -16.60
CA LEU A 184 -6.01 9.40 -15.24
C LEU A 184 -5.00 10.51 -14.94
N ILE A 185 -4.90 10.93 -13.70
CA ILE A 185 -3.77 11.70 -13.21
C ILE A 185 -2.62 10.71 -13.01
N ARG A 186 -1.54 10.86 -13.78
CA ARG A 186 -0.30 10.14 -13.58
C ARG A 186 0.66 10.98 -12.75
N GLN A 187 1.06 10.47 -11.59
CA GLN A 187 2.11 11.06 -10.76
C GLN A 187 3.34 10.14 -10.81
N ARG A 188 4.48 10.68 -11.23
CA ARG A 188 5.78 10.02 -11.21
C ARG A 188 6.61 10.60 -10.07
N VAL A 189 7.12 9.72 -9.21
CA VAL A 189 7.89 10.08 -8.03
C VAL A 189 9.32 9.58 -8.19
N TYR A 190 10.27 10.49 -8.15
CA TYR A 190 11.71 10.22 -8.13
C TYR A 190 12.22 10.52 -6.73
N ALA A 191 12.62 9.49 -6.00
CA ALA A 191 13.03 9.59 -4.61
C ALA A 191 14.53 9.34 -4.45
N TYR A 192 15.18 10.17 -3.66
CA TYR A 192 16.62 10.14 -3.42
C TYR A 192 16.92 9.98 -1.93
N SER A 193 18.01 9.30 -1.64
CA SER A 193 18.72 9.30 -0.37
C SER A 193 20.02 10.07 -0.48
N MET A 194 20.78 10.15 0.59
CA MET A 194 22.16 10.69 0.56
C MET A 194 23.09 9.88 -0.37
N GLU A 195 22.78 8.61 -0.58
CA GLU A 195 23.57 7.71 -1.45
C GLU A 195 23.16 7.77 -2.94
N GLY A 196 22.14 8.59 -3.27
CA GLY A 196 21.63 8.74 -4.62
C GLY A 196 20.22 8.20 -4.82
N PRO A 197 19.85 7.73 -6.04
CA PRO A 197 18.53 7.23 -6.36
C PRO A 197 18.10 6.07 -5.45
N LEU A 198 16.93 6.19 -4.84
CA LEU A 198 16.42 5.24 -3.86
C LEU A 198 15.30 4.38 -4.42
N TYR A 199 14.25 4.99 -4.93
CA TYR A 199 13.14 4.31 -5.61
C TYR A 199 12.46 5.24 -6.60
N TYR A 200 11.77 4.63 -7.55
CA TYR A 200 10.88 5.30 -8.51
C TYR A 200 9.46 4.79 -8.33
N GLN A 201 8.46 5.66 -8.47
CA GLN A 201 7.05 5.25 -8.46
C GLN A 201 6.26 5.88 -9.59
N ASP A 202 5.35 5.10 -10.16
CA ASP A 202 4.24 5.57 -10.96
C ASP A 202 2.95 5.39 -10.18
N TYR A 203 2.12 6.42 -10.12
CA TYR A 203 0.75 6.37 -9.63
C TYR A 203 -0.20 6.72 -10.77
N TRP A 204 -1.30 6.01 -10.85
CA TRP A 204 -2.43 6.31 -11.73
C TRP A 204 -3.67 6.48 -10.88
N ILE A 205 -4.15 7.71 -10.82
CA ILE A 205 -5.20 8.17 -9.93
C ILE A 205 -6.40 8.58 -10.77
N PRO A 206 -7.58 7.97 -10.55
CA PRO A 206 -8.81 8.36 -11.25
C PRO A 206 -9.18 9.81 -10.98
N PRO A 207 -9.83 10.51 -11.92
CA PRO A 207 -10.18 11.93 -11.79
C PRO A 207 -11.29 12.20 -10.77
N GLU A 208 -12.00 11.18 -10.32
CA GLU A 208 -13.10 11.31 -9.34
C GLU A 208 -12.62 11.56 -7.90
N VAL A 209 -11.31 11.60 -7.67
CA VAL A 209 -10.75 11.95 -6.37
C VAL A 209 -11.03 13.42 -6.05
N PRO A 210 -11.47 13.75 -4.82
CA PRO A 210 -11.87 15.12 -4.48
C PRO A 210 -10.69 16.08 -4.44
N GLU A 211 -9.58 15.67 -3.82
CA GLU A 211 -8.38 16.48 -3.66
C GLU A 211 -7.17 15.55 -3.46
N ILE A 212 -6.05 15.94 -4.05
CA ILE A 212 -4.78 15.25 -3.86
C ILE A 212 -3.82 16.20 -3.17
N VAL A 213 -3.41 15.87 -1.95
CA VAL A 213 -2.38 16.64 -1.25
C VAL A 213 -1.05 15.90 -1.38
N ILE A 214 -0.06 16.61 -1.92
CA ILE A 214 1.33 16.17 -2.05
C ILE A 214 2.14 17.02 -1.08
N ASP A 215 2.42 16.45 0.08
CA ASP A 215 3.27 17.09 1.07
C ASP A 215 4.73 16.72 0.79
N THR A 216 5.56 17.73 0.61
CA THR A 216 6.99 17.57 0.33
C THR A 216 7.87 17.86 1.55
N ALA A 217 7.27 18.23 2.69
CA ALA A 217 8.01 18.43 3.93
C ALA A 217 8.65 17.11 4.37
N LEU A 218 9.96 17.02 4.23
CA LEU A 218 10.79 15.87 4.64
C LEU A 218 11.20 15.96 6.11
N GLU A 219 10.84 17.04 6.79
CA GLU A 219 11.28 17.37 8.15
C GLU A 219 10.82 16.39 9.23
N ASN A 220 9.77 15.60 8.95
CA ASN A 220 9.18 14.67 9.92
C ASN A 220 9.58 13.20 9.71
N LEU A 221 10.55 12.89 8.85
CA LEU A 221 11.00 11.51 8.65
C LEU A 221 11.94 11.01 9.76
N ALA A 222 12.44 11.91 10.60
CA ALA A 222 13.26 11.57 11.77
C ALA A 222 12.41 11.23 13.02
N ASP A 223 11.12 11.56 13.01
CA ASP A 223 10.20 11.37 14.15
C ASP A 223 9.23 10.18 13.97
N ILE A 224 9.47 9.33 12.97
CA ILE A 224 8.61 8.17 12.67
C ILE A 224 9.27 6.86 13.11
#